data_080bb23b94960391d1ea14b883b61eba
#
_entry.id   080bb23b94960391d1ea14b883b61eba
#
_cell.length_a   1.000
_cell.length_b   1.000
_cell.length_c   1.000
_cell.angle_alpha   90.00
_cell.angle_beta   90.00
_cell.angle_gamma   90.00
#
_symmetry.space_group_name_H-M   'P 1'
#
loop_
_entity.id
_entity.type
_entity.pdbx_description
1 polymer ?
#
loop_
_entity_poly.entity_id
_entity_poly.type
_entity_poly.pdbx_seq_one_letter_code
_entity_poly.pdbx_strand_id
1 'polypeptide(L)'
;MSYMRTTLLPVLFGFILLNLIASPGFAEEKSFYSPVIHVDMDTHRILISTFGSVFWIDVPDAAKPHIEKLPVSGLVDFVVEMRENGQAPLLKTWKVKSGETSCTYFDGKTCK
;
A
#
# COMPACT_ATOMS: atom_id res chain seq x y z
N MET A 1 45.55 28.66 9.75
CA MET A 1 44.55 28.87 8.71
C MET A 1 43.99 27.59 8.11
N SER A 2 44.78 26.57 7.97
CA SER A 2 44.33 25.32 7.40
C SER A 2 43.44 24.49 8.34
N TYR A 3 43.42 24.78 9.61
CA TYR A 3 42.65 24.02 10.59
C TYR A 3 41.15 24.29 10.53
N MET A 4 40.75 25.43 10.02
CA MET A 4 39.33 25.76 9.91
C MET A 4 38.61 24.86 8.91
N ARG A 5 39.31 24.39 7.93
CA ARG A 5 38.74 23.54 6.90
C ARG A 5 38.44 22.13 7.43
N THR A 6 39.24 21.66 8.37
CA THR A 6 39.05 20.33 8.91
C THR A 6 37.88 20.24 9.88
N THR A 7 37.48 21.35 10.49
CA THR A 7 36.34 21.35 11.40
C THR A 7 35.00 21.36 10.69
N LEU A 8 34.94 21.84 9.45
CA LEU A 8 33.70 21.87 8.69
C LEU A 8 33.30 20.53 8.12
N LEU A 9 34.28 19.72 7.75
CA LEU A 9 34.02 18.40 7.15
C LEU A 9 33.25 17.44 8.07
N PRO A 10 33.58 17.31 9.35
CA PRO A 10 32.81 16.42 10.25
C PRO A 10 31.35 16.83 10.40
N VAL A 11 31.07 18.11 10.36
CA VAL A 11 29.70 18.62 10.47
C VAL A 11 28.86 18.22 9.27
N LEU A 12 29.43 18.29 8.07
CA LEU A 12 28.74 17.86 6.86
C LEU A 12 28.45 16.36 6.88
N PHE A 13 29.36 15.56 7.39
CA PHE A 13 29.16 14.12 7.52
C PHE A 13 28.02 13.80 8.45
N GLY A 14 27.89 14.53 9.55
CA GLY A 14 26.78 14.35 10.49
C GLY A 14 25.43 14.60 9.85
N PHE A 15 25.31 15.62 9.01
CA PHE A 15 24.08 15.91 8.29
C PHE A 15 23.68 14.81 7.33
N ILE A 16 24.62 14.26 6.59
CA ILE A 16 24.36 13.20 5.64
C ILE A 16 23.86 11.94 6.36
N LEU A 17 24.45 11.60 7.48
CA LEU A 17 24.05 10.44 8.28
C LEU A 17 22.63 10.59 8.83
N LEU A 18 22.26 11.78 9.27
CA LEU A 18 20.91 12.04 9.78
C LEU A 18 19.87 11.88 8.69
N ASN A 19 20.15 12.32 7.48
CA ASN A 19 19.23 12.15 6.36
C ASN A 19 19.03 10.68 6.00
N LEU A 20 20.07 9.87 6.07
CA LEU A 20 19.97 8.45 5.79
C LEU A 20 19.15 7.70 6.84
N ILE A 21 19.22 8.12 8.09
CA ILE A 21 18.45 7.51 9.17
C ILE A 21 16.98 7.89 9.06
N ALA A 22 16.66 9.08 8.57
CA ALA A 22 15.27 9.54 8.47
C ALA A 22 14.49 8.89 7.34
N SER A 23 15.16 8.36 6.30
CA SER A 23 14.46 7.83 5.13
C SER A 23 13.97 6.37 5.23
N PRO A 24 14.65 5.43 5.91
CA PRO A 24 14.14 4.06 5.98
C PRO A 24 12.97 3.93 6.96
N GLY A 25 11.98 3.15 6.60
CA GLY A 25 10.90 2.78 7.49
C GLY A 25 9.53 3.29 7.12
N PHE A 26 9.39 4.15 6.10
CA PHE A 26 8.08 4.58 5.62
C PHE A 26 7.65 3.74 4.44
N ALA A 27 6.61 2.95 4.64
CA ALA A 27 5.95 2.27 3.53
C ALA A 27 5.19 3.31 2.72
N GLU A 28 5.34 3.25 1.41
CA GLU A 28 4.65 4.15 0.51
C GLU A 28 3.22 3.68 0.31
N GLU A 29 2.26 4.56 0.56
CA GLU A 29 0.86 4.28 0.27
C GLU A 29 0.51 4.75 -1.12
N LYS A 30 -0.28 3.94 -1.83
CA LYS A 30 -0.82 4.31 -3.14
C LYS A 30 -2.30 3.99 -3.21
N SER A 31 -3.02 4.77 -4.01
CA SER A 31 -4.43 4.54 -4.28
C SER A 31 -4.60 4.01 -5.70
N PHE A 32 -5.39 2.95 -5.85
CA PHE A 32 -5.73 2.38 -7.14
C PHE A 32 -7.23 2.35 -7.31
N TYR A 33 -7.72 3.00 -8.34
CA TYR A 33 -9.13 2.92 -8.74
C TYR A 33 -9.24 1.85 -9.81
N SER A 34 -9.89 0.75 -9.49
CA SER A 34 -9.83 -0.42 -10.36
C SER A 34 -11.08 -1.27 -10.22
N PRO A 35 -11.47 -1.97 -11.30
CA PRO A 35 -12.42 -3.05 -11.13
C PRO A 35 -11.80 -4.20 -10.35
N VAL A 36 -12.63 -4.94 -9.63
CA VAL A 36 -12.24 -6.19 -9.00
C VAL A 36 -12.34 -7.28 -10.05
N ILE A 37 -11.22 -7.86 -10.44
CA ILE A 37 -11.20 -8.91 -11.46
C ILE A 37 -11.51 -10.25 -10.82
N HIS A 38 -10.90 -10.54 -9.67
CA HIS A 38 -11.08 -11.81 -8.98
C HIS A 38 -10.71 -11.65 -7.51
N VAL A 39 -11.41 -12.39 -6.66
CA VAL A 39 -11.08 -12.51 -5.25
C VAL A 39 -10.73 -13.96 -4.99
N ASP A 40 -9.49 -14.24 -4.58
CA ASP A 40 -9.05 -15.58 -4.27
C ASP A 40 -9.15 -15.80 -2.76
N MET A 41 -10.10 -16.62 -2.37
CA MET A 41 -10.34 -16.90 -0.95
C MET A 41 -9.33 -17.92 -0.38
N ASP A 42 -8.67 -18.69 -1.22
CA ASP A 42 -7.69 -19.67 -0.74
C ASP A 42 -6.38 -18.99 -0.33
N THR A 43 -5.91 -18.05 -1.14
CA THR A 43 -4.68 -17.30 -0.85
C THR A 43 -4.94 -15.97 -0.17
N HIS A 44 -6.20 -15.53 -0.08
CA HIS A 44 -6.60 -14.23 0.43
C HIS A 44 -5.91 -13.10 -0.32
N ARG A 45 -6.16 -13.07 -1.63
CA ARG A 45 -5.64 -12.06 -2.53
C ARG A 45 -6.73 -11.50 -3.41
N ILE A 46 -6.54 -10.25 -3.83
CA ILE A 46 -7.47 -9.57 -4.73
C ILE A 46 -6.73 -9.24 -6.01
N LEU A 47 -7.32 -9.63 -7.14
CA LEU A 47 -6.76 -9.31 -8.45
C LEU A 47 -7.41 -8.05 -8.98
N ILE A 48 -6.61 -7.04 -9.29
CA ILE A 48 -7.06 -5.77 -9.84
C ILE A 48 -6.34 -5.44 -11.13
N SER A 49 -6.87 -4.45 -11.84
CA SER A 49 -6.27 -3.98 -13.09
C SER A 49 -6.12 -2.47 -13.04
N THR A 50 -4.93 -1.98 -13.35
CA THR A 50 -4.68 -0.56 -13.44
C THR A 50 -3.61 -0.28 -14.48
N PHE A 51 -3.78 0.79 -15.27
CA PHE A 51 -2.85 1.19 -16.33
C PHE A 51 -2.50 0.06 -17.30
N GLY A 52 -3.47 -0.79 -17.61
CA GLY A 52 -3.27 -1.89 -18.53
C GLY A 52 -2.54 -3.09 -17.95
N SER A 53 -2.22 -3.07 -16.68
CA SER A 53 -1.58 -4.19 -15.98
C SER A 53 -2.54 -4.82 -14.99
N VAL A 54 -2.35 -6.11 -14.76
CA VAL A 54 -3.12 -6.89 -13.79
C VAL A 54 -2.14 -7.37 -12.72
N PHE A 55 -2.51 -7.19 -11.44
CA PHE A 55 -1.66 -7.64 -10.35
C PHE A 55 -2.47 -7.99 -9.11
N TRP A 56 -1.86 -8.76 -8.25
CA TRP A 56 -2.46 -9.21 -7.00
C TRP A 56 -2.17 -8.22 -5.87
N ILE A 57 -3.15 -8.05 -4.98
CA ILE A 57 -3.00 -7.33 -3.72
C ILE A 57 -3.11 -8.36 -2.60
N ASP A 58 -2.13 -8.35 -1.69
CA ASP A 58 -2.20 -9.16 -0.47
C ASP A 58 -3.13 -8.51 0.55
N VAL A 59 -3.74 -9.33 1.38
CA VAL A 59 -4.78 -8.90 2.30
C VAL A 59 -4.34 -9.17 3.74
N PRO A 60 -4.39 -8.16 4.63
CA PRO A 60 -4.06 -8.39 6.04
C PRO A 60 -5.16 -9.18 6.73
N ASP A 61 -4.84 -9.74 7.89
CA ASP A 61 -5.76 -10.61 8.63
C ASP A 61 -7.12 -9.94 8.92
N ALA A 62 -7.10 -8.66 9.25
CA ALA A 62 -8.33 -7.93 9.55
C ALA A 62 -9.30 -7.86 8.37
N ALA A 63 -8.79 -7.90 7.15
CA ALA A 63 -9.60 -7.80 5.94
C ALA A 63 -10.02 -9.16 5.38
N LYS A 64 -9.35 -10.24 5.76
CA LYS A 64 -9.60 -11.57 5.20
C LYS A 64 -11.07 -11.99 5.23
N PRO A 65 -11.80 -11.82 6.33
CA PRO A 65 -13.22 -12.24 6.35
C PRO A 65 -14.12 -11.32 5.52
N HIS A 66 -13.62 -10.20 5.03
CA HIS A 66 -14.43 -9.21 4.34
C HIS A 66 -14.23 -9.18 2.83
N ILE A 67 -13.13 -9.75 2.31
CA ILE A 67 -12.82 -9.65 0.88
C ILE A 67 -13.85 -10.36 0.01
N GLU A 68 -14.52 -11.38 0.51
CA GLU A 68 -15.59 -12.06 -0.23
C GLU A 68 -16.77 -11.14 -0.55
N LYS A 69 -16.90 -10.03 0.19
CA LYS A 69 -17.96 -9.05 -0.02
C LYS A 69 -17.67 -8.08 -1.14
N LEU A 70 -16.45 -8.06 -1.65
CA LEU A 70 -16.10 -7.19 -2.77
C LEU A 70 -16.88 -7.60 -4.02
N PRO A 71 -17.51 -6.62 -4.72
CA PRO A 71 -18.27 -6.92 -5.93
C PRO A 71 -17.32 -7.16 -7.10
N VAL A 72 -17.27 -8.38 -7.60
CA VAL A 72 -16.50 -8.70 -8.80
C VAL A 72 -17.06 -7.88 -9.96
N SER A 73 -16.18 -7.28 -10.75
CA SER A 73 -16.47 -6.30 -11.81
C SER A 73 -16.91 -4.93 -11.29
N GLY A 74 -17.08 -4.76 -10.00
CA GLY A 74 -17.36 -3.46 -9.41
C GLY A 74 -16.10 -2.60 -9.35
N LEU A 75 -16.29 -1.27 -9.38
CA LEU A 75 -15.20 -0.32 -9.29
C LEU A 75 -14.94 0.04 -7.83
N VAL A 76 -13.69 -0.04 -7.43
CA VAL A 76 -13.27 0.15 -6.04
C VAL A 76 -12.03 1.01 -5.98
N ASP A 77 -12.01 1.92 -5.03
CA ASP A 77 -10.81 2.64 -4.63
C ASP A 77 -10.08 1.84 -3.58
N PHE A 78 -8.89 1.36 -3.93
CA PHE A 78 -8.04 0.64 -2.99
C PHE A 78 -6.91 1.53 -2.53
N VAL A 79 -6.68 1.58 -1.23
CA VAL A 79 -5.46 2.16 -0.67
C VAL A 79 -4.58 1.01 -0.23
N VAL A 80 -3.37 0.96 -0.74
CA VAL A 80 -2.44 -0.12 -0.49
C VAL A 80 -1.11 0.43 0.02
N GLU A 81 -0.39 -0.41 0.74
CA GLU A 81 0.97 -0.15 1.17
C GLU A 81 1.92 -0.88 0.22
N MET A 82 2.78 -0.12 -0.45
CA MET A 82 3.78 -0.71 -1.34
C MET A 82 4.87 -1.36 -0.53
N ARG A 83 5.29 -2.55 -0.94
CA ARG A 83 6.33 -3.31 -0.26
C ARG A 83 7.54 -3.49 -1.15
N GLU A 84 8.69 -3.67 -0.54
CA GLU A 84 9.94 -3.89 -1.24
C GLU A 84 10.11 -5.35 -1.67
N ASN A 85 11.17 -5.62 -2.42
CA ASN A 85 11.57 -6.97 -2.85
C ASN A 85 10.56 -7.68 -3.74
N GLY A 86 9.81 -6.92 -4.54
CA GLY A 86 8.87 -7.52 -5.47
C GLY A 86 7.63 -8.14 -4.84
N GLN A 87 7.40 -7.90 -3.57
CA GLN A 87 6.20 -8.40 -2.90
C GLN A 87 4.96 -7.64 -3.38
N ALA A 88 3.83 -8.32 -3.40
CA ALA A 88 2.56 -7.70 -3.76
C ALA A 88 2.23 -6.58 -2.77
N PRO A 89 1.57 -5.50 -3.24
CA PRO A 89 1.10 -4.47 -2.32
C PRO A 89 0.17 -5.05 -1.26
N LEU A 90 0.19 -4.45 -0.07
CA LEU A 90 -0.66 -4.88 1.03
C LEU A 90 -1.86 -3.95 1.15
N LEU A 91 -3.06 -4.52 1.18
CA LEU A 91 -4.29 -3.75 1.32
C LEU A 91 -4.34 -3.02 2.64
N LYS A 92 -4.77 -1.75 2.60
CA LYS A 92 -5.04 -0.96 3.80
C LYS A 92 -6.52 -0.67 3.95
N THR A 93 -7.12 -0.06 2.94
CA THR A 93 -8.54 0.28 2.95
C THR A 93 -9.13 0.11 1.56
N TRP A 94 -10.46 0.04 1.49
CA TRP A 94 -11.15 0.14 0.21
C TRP A 94 -12.45 0.93 0.35
N LYS A 95 -12.87 1.50 -0.77
CA LYS A 95 -14.17 2.15 -0.89
C LYS A 95 -14.81 1.73 -2.21
N VAL A 96 -15.95 1.08 -2.13
CA VAL A 96 -16.67 0.60 -3.31
C VAL A 96 -17.39 1.77 -3.96
N LYS A 97 -17.15 1.97 -5.25
CA LYS A 97 -17.76 3.05 -6.03
C LYS A 97 -18.93 2.57 -6.88
N SER A 98 -18.90 1.31 -7.31
CA SER A 98 -19.99 0.70 -8.03
C SER A 98 -20.09 -0.78 -7.72
N GLY A 99 -21.28 -1.35 -7.84
CA GLY A 99 -21.54 -2.73 -7.49
C GLY A 99 -22.20 -2.86 -6.14
N GLU A 100 -22.91 -3.96 -5.95
CA GLU A 100 -23.62 -4.22 -4.70
C GLU A 100 -22.73 -4.96 -3.72
N THR A 101 -22.69 -4.50 -2.50
CA THR A 101 -21.91 -5.12 -1.43
C THR A 101 -22.45 -4.72 -0.08
N SER A 102 -22.29 -5.61 0.90
CA SER A 102 -22.58 -5.29 2.30
C SER A 102 -21.41 -4.57 2.97
N CYS A 103 -20.26 -4.42 2.28
CA CYS A 103 -19.09 -3.73 2.80
C CYS A 103 -18.65 -2.65 1.81
N THR A 104 -19.33 -1.52 1.83
CA THR A 104 -19.01 -0.40 0.94
C THR A 104 -17.68 0.23 1.29
N TYR A 105 -17.33 0.25 2.56
CA TYR A 105 -16.10 0.87 3.03
C TYR A 105 -15.43 -0.02 4.07
N PHE A 106 -14.17 -0.34 3.83
CA PHE A 106 -13.33 -1.02 4.80
C PHE A 106 -12.28 -0.05 5.30
N ASP A 107 -12.31 0.27 6.59
CA ASP A 107 -11.47 1.31 7.18
C ASP A 107 -10.11 0.80 7.67
N GLY A 108 -9.80 -0.46 7.44
CA GLY A 108 -8.59 -1.10 7.92
C GLY A 108 -8.86 -2.06 9.08
N LYS A 109 -10.05 -1.99 9.68
CA LYS A 109 -10.45 -2.84 10.80
C LYS A 109 -11.84 -3.43 10.63
N THR A 110 -12.79 -2.60 10.22
CA THR A 110 -14.20 -3.00 10.12
C THR A 110 -14.79 -2.61 8.79
N CYS A 111 -15.88 -3.29 8.43
CA CYS A 111 -16.68 -3.00 7.24
C CYS A 111 -17.88 -2.13 7.60
N LYS A 112 -18.19 -1.21 6.71
CA LYS A 112 -19.36 -0.33 6.84
C LYS A 112 -20.22 -0.32 5.61
#